data_34f0cd842c00430083d7a8940c742e02
#
_entry.id   34f0cd842c00430083d7a8940c742e02
#
_cell.length_a   1.000
_cell.length_b   1.000
_cell.length_c   1.000
_cell.angle_alpha   90.00
_cell.angle_beta   90.00
_cell.angle_gamma   90.00
#
_symmetry.space_group_name_H-M   'P 1'
#
loop_
_entity.id
_entity.type
_entity.pdbx_description
1 polymer ?
#
loop_
_entity_poly.entity_id
_entity_poly.type
_entity_poly.pdbx_seq_one_letter_code
_entity_poly.pdbx_strand_id
1 'polypeptide(L)'
;MERRLDPRYPADLSVWVTDLLKPGHSAAGTICDISNSGIGVLSPLPLTAGDVVRLDVAESVLFGIVTHAAAGEAGSRIGIEIQRVLIGDSDLSHLLHRVLQEEMPAVALASLS
;
A
#
# COMPACT_ATOMS: atom_id res chain seq x y z
N MET A 1 -20.19 -16.87 -5.79
CA MET A 1 -20.03 -15.42 -5.75
C MET A 1 -18.82 -15.02 -4.93
N GLU A 2 -18.03 -14.21 -5.53
CA GLU A 2 -16.82 -13.77 -4.86
C GLU A 2 -17.13 -12.83 -3.71
N ARG A 3 -16.44 -13.00 -2.63
CA ARG A 3 -16.65 -12.18 -1.46
C ARG A 3 -15.33 -11.67 -0.93
N ARG A 4 -15.24 -10.36 -0.77
CA ARG A 4 -14.05 -9.77 -0.22
C ARG A 4 -14.09 -9.89 1.29
N LEU A 5 -13.16 -10.66 1.84
CA LEU A 5 -13.11 -10.86 3.28
C LEU A 5 -12.36 -9.75 3.98
N ASP A 6 -11.47 -9.05 3.25
CA ASP A 6 -10.72 -7.93 3.78
C ASP A 6 -11.37 -6.63 3.34
N PRO A 7 -11.98 -5.87 4.24
CA PRO A 7 -12.48 -4.56 3.86
C PRO A 7 -11.32 -3.69 3.37
N ARG A 8 -11.60 -2.87 2.38
CA ARG A 8 -10.63 -1.92 1.88
C ARG A 8 -11.04 -0.53 2.28
N TYR A 9 -10.08 0.25 2.73
CA TYR A 9 -10.32 1.60 3.19
C TYR A 9 -9.58 2.58 2.30
N PRO A 10 -10.23 3.66 1.87
CA PRO A 10 -9.55 4.64 1.04
C PRO A 10 -8.43 5.31 1.82
N ALA A 11 -7.41 5.71 1.09
CA ALA A 11 -6.25 6.36 1.69
C ALA A 11 -5.71 7.37 0.70
N ASP A 12 -4.84 8.24 1.19
CA ASP A 12 -4.17 9.23 0.37
C ASP A 12 -2.83 9.50 1.02
N LEU A 13 -1.93 8.53 0.88
CA LEU A 13 -0.62 8.59 1.53
C LEU A 13 0.47 8.59 0.47
N SER A 14 1.43 9.50 0.64
CA SER A 14 2.60 9.52 -0.23
C SER A 14 3.46 8.30 0.02
N VAL A 15 4.01 7.74 -1.04
CA VAL A 15 4.86 6.57 -0.95
C VAL A 15 5.96 6.68 -1.99
N TRP A 16 7.12 6.13 -1.68
CA TRP A 16 8.21 5.98 -2.63
C TRP A 16 8.30 4.51 -2.98
N VAL A 17 8.16 4.19 -4.26
CA VAL A 17 8.10 2.80 -4.73
C VAL A 17 9.39 2.46 -5.43
N THR A 18 10.02 1.36 -5.03
CA THR A 18 11.25 0.89 -5.64
C THR A 18 11.04 -0.54 -6.15
N ASP A 19 11.35 -0.76 -7.42
CA ASP A 19 11.32 -2.09 -8.01
C ASP A 19 12.65 -2.77 -7.66
N LEU A 20 12.59 -3.75 -6.77
CA LEU A 20 13.82 -4.34 -6.25
C LEU A 20 14.55 -5.20 -7.26
N LEU A 21 13.88 -5.62 -8.32
CA LEU A 21 14.51 -6.48 -9.32
C LEU A 21 15.07 -5.68 -10.49
N LYS A 22 14.85 -4.38 -10.53
CA LYS A 22 15.36 -3.52 -11.59
C LYS A 22 16.03 -2.32 -10.97
N PRO A 23 17.36 -2.38 -10.79
CA PRO A 23 18.09 -1.28 -10.14
C PRO A 23 17.83 0.05 -10.83
N GLY A 24 17.64 1.08 -10.04
CA GLY A 24 17.40 2.41 -10.57
C GLY A 24 15.95 2.70 -10.91
N HIS A 25 15.06 1.73 -10.77
CA HIS A 25 13.66 1.93 -11.06
C HIS A 25 12.91 2.25 -9.78
N SER A 26 12.61 3.51 -9.58
CA SER A 26 11.82 3.94 -8.44
C SER A 26 11.08 5.21 -8.80
N ALA A 27 10.00 5.47 -8.09
CA ALA A 27 9.19 6.65 -8.35
C ALA A 27 8.27 6.92 -7.18
N ALA A 28 7.83 8.16 -7.08
CA ALA A 28 6.83 8.54 -6.11
C ALA A 28 5.49 7.95 -6.53
N GLY A 29 4.63 7.74 -5.55
CA GLY A 29 3.28 7.27 -5.79
C GLY A 29 2.37 7.65 -4.65
N THR A 30 1.15 7.17 -4.73
CA THR A 30 0.14 7.43 -3.72
C THR A 30 -0.53 6.12 -3.35
N ILE A 31 -0.58 5.84 -2.06
CA ILE A 31 -1.38 4.73 -1.57
C ILE A 31 -2.84 5.17 -1.61
N CYS A 32 -3.65 4.47 -2.38
CA CYS A 32 -5.05 4.84 -2.61
C CYS A 32 -6.01 4.06 -1.72
N ASP A 33 -5.63 2.88 -1.29
CA ASP A 33 -6.45 2.10 -0.38
C ASP A 33 -5.59 1.12 0.39
N ILE A 34 -6.11 0.66 1.51
CA ILE A 34 -5.41 -0.25 2.41
C ILE A 34 -6.39 -1.30 2.90
N SER A 35 -5.90 -2.54 2.98
CA SER A 35 -6.62 -3.62 3.66
C SER A 35 -5.64 -4.33 4.57
N ASN A 36 -6.10 -5.36 5.26
CA ASN A 36 -5.22 -6.09 6.15
C ASN A 36 -4.12 -6.84 5.41
N SER A 37 -4.34 -7.21 4.17
CA SER A 37 -3.38 -8.04 3.44
C SER A 37 -2.59 -7.26 2.41
N GLY A 38 -3.01 -6.06 2.05
CA GLY A 38 -2.31 -5.37 0.99
C GLY A 38 -2.76 -3.94 0.80
N ILE A 39 -2.17 -3.30 -0.20
CA ILE A 39 -2.46 -1.91 -0.49
C ILE A 39 -2.59 -1.71 -1.99
N GLY A 40 -3.32 -0.66 -2.36
CA GLY A 40 -3.40 -0.21 -3.73
C GLY A 40 -2.59 1.06 -3.89
N VAL A 41 -1.80 1.13 -4.93
CA VAL A 41 -0.89 2.25 -5.17
C VAL A 41 -1.07 2.76 -6.58
N LEU A 42 -1.05 4.09 -6.71
CA LEU A 42 -1.01 4.74 -8.01
C LEU A 42 0.41 5.24 -8.21
N SER A 43 1.07 4.81 -9.29
CA SER A 43 2.46 5.17 -9.53
C SER A 43 2.75 5.12 -11.02
N PRO A 44 3.64 6.00 -11.51
CA PRO A 44 4.04 5.93 -12.92
C PRO A 44 4.99 4.77 -13.22
N LEU A 45 5.45 4.07 -12.21
CA LEU A 45 6.41 2.99 -12.39
C LEU A 45 5.77 1.83 -13.15
N PRO A 46 6.42 1.32 -14.20
CA PRO A 46 5.84 0.23 -15.00
C PRO A 46 6.06 -1.12 -14.32
N LEU A 47 5.17 -1.46 -13.41
CA LEU A 47 5.25 -2.70 -12.66
C LEU A 47 4.28 -3.73 -13.22
N THR A 48 4.63 -5.01 -13.02
CA THR A 48 3.75 -6.10 -13.43
C THR A 48 3.63 -7.10 -12.30
N ALA A 49 2.62 -7.94 -12.37
CA ALA A 49 2.37 -8.94 -11.35
C ALA A 49 3.62 -9.81 -11.17
N GLY A 50 3.97 -10.06 -9.93
CA GLY A 50 5.16 -10.82 -9.59
C GLY A 50 6.36 -9.97 -9.25
N ASP A 51 6.34 -8.69 -9.60
CA ASP A 51 7.46 -7.80 -9.24
C ASP A 51 7.53 -7.65 -7.73
N VAL A 52 8.75 -7.56 -7.23
CA VAL A 52 8.99 -7.38 -5.80
C VAL A 52 9.35 -5.91 -5.58
N VAL A 53 8.64 -5.29 -4.65
CA VAL A 53 8.81 -3.85 -4.44
C VAL A 53 9.08 -3.52 -2.99
N ARG A 54 9.77 -2.42 -2.81
CA ARG A 54 9.94 -1.78 -1.51
C ARG A 54 9.13 -0.50 -1.51
N LEU A 55 8.45 -0.26 -0.42
CA LEU A 55 7.62 0.92 -0.26
C LEU A 55 8.08 1.68 0.96
N ASP A 56 8.43 2.94 0.77
CA ASP A 56 8.80 3.81 1.88
C ASP A 56 7.63 4.73 2.15
N VAL A 57 6.99 4.54 3.30
CA VAL A 57 5.78 5.25 3.69
C VAL A 57 5.99 5.83 5.07
N ALA A 58 6.03 7.15 5.17
CA ALA A 58 6.27 7.81 6.45
C ALA A 58 7.54 7.24 7.08
N GLU A 59 7.42 6.62 8.25
CA GLU A 59 8.57 6.05 8.94
C GLU A 59 8.69 4.54 8.74
N SER A 60 7.86 3.98 7.89
CA SER A 60 7.80 2.54 7.70
C SER A 60 8.40 2.15 6.38
N VAL A 61 8.98 0.95 6.33
CA VAL A 61 9.47 0.34 5.11
C VAL A 61 8.74 -0.97 4.94
N LEU A 62 8.04 -1.10 3.82
CA LEU A 62 7.26 -2.29 3.53
C LEU A 62 7.85 -2.99 2.32
N PHE A 63 7.76 -4.31 2.32
CA PHE A 63 8.14 -5.11 1.17
C PHE A 63 6.94 -5.91 0.73
N GLY A 64 6.73 -5.97 -0.56
CA GLY A 64 5.58 -6.68 -1.08
C GLY A 64 5.76 -7.16 -2.48
N ILE A 65 4.75 -7.84 -2.97
CA ILE A 65 4.73 -8.42 -4.30
C ILE A 65 3.54 -7.85 -5.04
N VAL A 66 3.77 -7.38 -6.25
CA VAL A 66 2.69 -6.86 -7.09
C VAL A 66 1.78 -8.01 -7.48
N THR A 67 0.49 -7.87 -7.19
CA THR A 67 -0.49 -8.88 -7.55
C THR A 67 -1.17 -8.57 -8.87
N HIS A 68 -1.32 -7.29 -9.17
CA HIS A 68 -1.87 -6.88 -10.46
C HIS A 68 -1.48 -5.44 -10.74
N ALA A 69 -1.54 -5.06 -11.99
CA ALA A 69 -1.25 -3.69 -12.39
C ALA A 69 -2.09 -3.36 -13.61
N ALA A 70 -2.65 -2.17 -13.64
CA ALA A 70 -3.46 -1.72 -14.75
C ALA A 70 -3.06 -0.29 -15.10
N ALA A 71 -2.67 -0.08 -16.35
CA ALA A 71 -2.25 1.23 -16.81
C ALA A 71 -3.45 2.17 -16.92
N GLY A 72 -3.23 3.44 -16.65
CA GLY A 72 -4.22 4.46 -16.78
C GLY A 72 -3.57 5.78 -17.13
N GLU A 73 -4.37 6.83 -17.27
CA GLU A 73 -3.84 8.13 -17.69
C GLU A 73 -2.95 8.76 -16.63
N ALA A 74 -3.27 8.53 -15.37
CA ALA A 74 -2.53 9.15 -14.27
C ALA A 74 -1.44 8.24 -13.74
N GLY A 75 -1.13 7.15 -14.44
CA GLY A 75 -0.17 6.17 -14.00
C GLY A 75 -0.81 4.82 -13.87
N SER A 76 -0.06 3.86 -13.34
CA SER A 76 -0.56 2.51 -13.17
C SER A 76 -1.18 2.35 -11.80
N ARG A 77 -2.29 1.64 -11.77
CA ARG A 77 -2.93 1.27 -10.52
C ARG A 77 -2.46 -0.12 -10.15
N ILE A 78 -1.83 -0.22 -8.99
CA ILE A 78 -1.06 -1.40 -8.64
C ILE A 78 -1.57 -1.97 -7.34
N GLY A 79 -1.86 -3.27 -7.34
CA GLY A 79 -2.18 -3.98 -6.11
C GLY A 79 -0.93 -4.64 -5.58
N ILE A 80 -0.68 -4.51 -4.29
CA ILE A 80 0.53 -5.05 -3.68
C ILE A 80 0.14 -5.82 -2.44
N GLU A 81 0.58 -7.07 -2.39
CA GLU A 81 0.43 -7.90 -1.19
C GLU A 81 1.65 -7.68 -0.32
N ILE A 82 1.42 -7.22 0.91
CA ILE A 82 2.51 -6.90 1.82
C ILE A 82 3.06 -8.18 2.42
N GLN A 83 4.37 -8.35 2.32
CA GLN A 83 5.05 -9.52 2.85
C GLN A 83 5.77 -9.23 4.16
N ARG A 84 6.27 -8.00 4.33
CA ARG A 84 7.08 -7.69 5.49
C ARG A 84 7.08 -6.20 5.77
N VAL A 85 7.07 -5.86 7.05
CA VAL A 85 7.20 -4.48 7.53
C VAL A 85 8.43 -4.46 8.42
N LEU A 86 9.39 -3.59 8.11
CA LEU A 86 10.66 -3.60 8.83
C LEU A 86 10.82 -2.46 9.82
N ILE A 87 10.45 -1.26 9.45
CA ILE A 87 10.75 -0.08 10.25
C ILE A 87 9.47 0.69 10.49
N GLY A 88 9.37 1.30 11.67
CA GLY A 88 8.21 2.11 12.01
C GLY A 88 7.12 1.26 12.59
N ASP A 89 5.96 1.30 11.98
CA ASP A 89 4.81 0.54 12.45
C ASP A 89 5.10 -0.95 12.36
N SER A 90 4.58 -1.69 13.32
CA SER A 90 4.89 -3.10 13.42
C SER A 90 4.24 -3.93 12.34
N ASP A 91 3.12 -3.47 11.76
CA ASP A 91 2.47 -4.23 10.71
C ASP A 91 1.47 -3.34 9.96
N LEU A 92 0.81 -3.95 9.00
CA LEU A 92 -0.14 -3.23 8.15
C LEU A 92 -1.30 -2.67 8.95
N SER A 93 -1.63 -3.30 10.07
CA SER A 93 -2.70 -2.80 10.91
C SER A 93 -2.40 -1.40 11.45
N HIS A 94 -1.15 -1.12 11.75
CA HIS A 94 -0.78 0.21 12.22
C HIS A 94 -0.95 1.25 11.13
N LEU A 95 -0.61 0.90 9.89
CA LEU A 95 -0.86 1.81 8.78
C LEU A 95 -2.34 2.08 8.62
N LEU A 96 -3.14 1.03 8.75
CA LEU A 96 -4.58 1.17 8.65
C LEU A 96 -5.11 2.09 9.76
N HIS A 97 -4.60 1.93 10.97
CA HIS A 97 -5.00 2.80 12.08
C HIS A 97 -4.68 4.26 11.76
N ARG A 98 -3.52 4.51 11.17
CA ARG A 98 -3.15 5.89 10.87
C ARG A 98 -4.07 6.50 9.82
N VAL A 99 -4.44 5.73 8.82
CA VAL A 99 -5.38 6.20 7.80
C VAL A 99 -6.73 6.52 8.46
N LEU A 100 -7.22 5.62 9.28
CA LEU A 100 -8.50 5.83 9.93
C LEU A 100 -8.46 6.99 10.91
N GLN A 101 -7.30 7.22 11.52
CA GLN A 101 -7.15 8.33 12.43
C GLN A 101 -7.30 9.66 11.71
N GLU A 102 -6.88 9.72 10.47
CA GLU A 102 -7.00 10.95 9.69
C GLU A 102 -8.38 11.16 9.13
N GLU A 103 -9.15 10.10 8.92
CA GLU A 103 -10.43 10.21 8.21
C GLU A 103 -11.63 9.84 9.04
N MET A 104 -11.44 9.29 10.23
CA MET A 104 -12.55 8.80 11.03
C MET A 104 -12.43 9.28 12.46
N PRO A 105 -13.54 9.34 13.19
CA PRO A 105 -13.48 9.74 14.60
C PRO A 105 -12.63 8.80 15.43
N ALA A 106 -12.09 9.34 16.53
CA ALA A 106 -11.25 8.53 17.41
C ALA A 106 -11.98 7.33 17.97
N VAL A 107 -13.30 7.43 18.16
CA VAL A 107 -14.06 6.32 18.69
C VAL A 107 -14.02 5.12 17.75
N ALA A 108 -13.95 5.36 16.45
CA ALA A 108 -13.85 4.26 15.49
C ALA A 108 -12.50 3.57 15.61
N LEU A 109 -11.46 4.33 15.89
CA LEU A 109 -10.13 3.76 16.08
C LEU A 109 -10.10 2.86 17.29
N ALA A 110 -10.73 3.28 18.37
CA ALA A 110 -10.74 2.49 19.59
C ALA A 110 -11.33 1.11 19.36
N SER A 111 -12.31 0.99 18.51
CA SER A 111 -12.92 -0.31 18.25
C SER A 111 -12.07 -1.16 17.31
N LEU A 112 -11.08 -0.61 16.68
CA LEU A 112 -10.18 -1.39 15.82
C LEU A 112 -8.98 -1.92 16.59
N SER A 113 -8.73 -1.36 17.75
CA SER A 113 -7.60 -1.81 18.58
C SER A 113 -7.89 -3.14 19.27
#